data_a1bd0377848de5ecef4e6809f63ba6b2
#
_entry.id   a1bd0377848de5ecef4e6809f63ba6b2
#
_cell.length_a   1.000
_cell.length_b   1.000
_cell.length_c   1.000
_cell.angle_alpha   90.00
_cell.angle_beta   90.00
_cell.angle_gamma   90.00
#
_symmetry.space_group_name_H-M   'P 1'
#
loop_
_entity.id
_entity.type
_entity.pdbx_description
1 polymer ?
#
loop_
_entity_poly.entity_id
_entity_poly.type
_entity_poly.pdbx_seq_one_letter_code
_entity_poly.pdbx_strand_id
1 'polypeptide(L)'
;SDIMLILDNQIGVARSLLTLNKSVAMILLGFFVAVVMGLILIPILKRCKFGQHISAFVGSEHRAKEGTPTMGGLIFILPTVLITIVLALCGYINFTNDLWIVLITFVGYALIGFVDDFLKIKKGQNEGLTDLQKLAFQLVIALLFFFLYMRNGGQTSLTIGTLGIHIEMDWFYGIFILFILIGASNAVNITDGLDGLAGGLAAIAFLAYGLIALFVGHQDLGLFTFLLVGCLLGFLIYNSYPAKVFMGDTGSLALGGVMAAIAILTHREITLLVVASVFVIETLSVILQVFWLFVFKRKLFLMTPLHHHFEKLGWKETDIVKLFYVIGLLLAMAGIYFGIWM
;
A
#
# COMPACT_ATOMS: atom_id res chain seq x y z
N SER A 1 -25.89 22.07 33.97
CA SER A 1 -24.50 21.71 33.52
C SER A 1 -24.32 20.21 33.36
N ASP A 2 -24.75 19.38 34.29
CA ASP A 2 -24.52 17.93 34.26
C ASP A 2 -25.33 17.24 33.17
N ILE A 3 -26.55 17.69 32.92
CA ILE A 3 -27.41 17.16 31.84
C ILE A 3 -26.80 17.44 30.46
N MET A 4 -26.21 18.61 30.25
CA MET A 4 -25.51 18.94 29.00
C MET A 4 -24.27 18.06 28.80
N LEU A 5 -23.54 17.79 29.85
CA LEU A 5 -22.34 16.94 29.80
C LEU A 5 -22.70 15.49 29.48
N ILE A 6 -23.80 14.99 30.03
CA ILE A 6 -24.33 13.64 29.75
C ILE A 6 -24.83 13.56 28.32
N LEU A 7 -25.54 14.58 27.81
CA LEU A 7 -26.01 14.64 26.44
C LEU A 7 -24.86 14.69 25.44
N ASP A 8 -23.85 15.52 25.70
CA ASP A 8 -22.65 15.61 24.85
C ASP A 8 -21.88 14.28 24.80
N ASN A 9 -21.75 13.59 25.93
CA ASN A 9 -21.15 12.26 25.98
C ASN A 9 -21.96 11.23 25.19
N GLN A 10 -23.27 11.22 25.31
CA GLN A 10 -24.13 10.31 24.55
C GLN A 10 -24.09 10.59 23.05
N ILE A 11 -24.08 11.87 22.65
CA ILE A 11 -23.92 12.26 21.24
C ILE A 11 -22.54 11.86 20.72
N GLY A 12 -21.48 12.02 21.51
CA GLY A 12 -20.14 11.60 21.17
C GLY A 12 -20.04 10.09 20.93
N VAL A 13 -20.62 9.30 21.83
CA VAL A 13 -20.69 7.83 21.70
C VAL A 13 -21.49 7.43 20.47
N ALA A 14 -22.64 8.04 20.22
CA ALA A 14 -23.47 7.75 19.05
C ALA A 14 -22.73 8.06 17.74
N ARG A 15 -22.00 9.18 17.66
CA ARG A 15 -21.17 9.54 16.51
C ARG A 15 -20.05 8.55 16.29
N SER A 16 -19.36 8.12 17.36
CA SER A 16 -18.29 7.14 17.28
C SER A 16 -18.81 5.79 16.79
N LEU A 17 -19.97 5.34 17.26
CA LEU A 17 -20.62 4.12 16.79
C LEU A 17 -21.03 4.20 15.32
N LEU A 18 -21.56 5.33 14.86
CA LEU A 18 -21.89 5.54 13.44
C LEU A 18 -20.64 5.47 12.56
N THR A 19 -19.54 6.10 12.98
CA THR A 19 -18.28 6.05 12.25
C THR A 19 -17.73 4.65 12.19
N LEU A 20 -17.78 3.89 13.30
CA LEU A 20 -17.38 2.50 13.34
C LEU A 20 -18.22 1.64 12.39
N ASN A 21 -19.54 1.80 12.40
CA ASN A 21 -20.45 1.09 11.51
C ASN A 21 -20.18 1.39 10.03
N LYS A 22 -19.93 2.65 9.68
CA LYS A 22 -19.53 3.04 8.32
C LYS A 22 -18.22 2.36 7.91
N SER A 23 -17.24 2.34 8.80
CA SER A 23 -15.92 1.72 8.53
C SER A 23 -16.05 0.22 8.28
N VAL A 24 -16.83 -0.49 9.12
CA VAL A 24 -17.13 -1.92 8.93
C VAL A 24 -17.88 -2.16 7.62
N ALA A 25 -18.88 -1.33 7.32
CA ALA A 25 -19.62 -1.42 6.07
C ALA A 25 -18.72 -1.24 4.83
N MET A 26 -17.74 -0.33 4.87
CA MET A 26 -16.78 -0.11 3.80
C MET A 26 -15.89 -1.35 3.58
N ILE A 27 -15.41 -1.98 4.65
CA ILE A 27 -14.61 -3.21 4.56
C ILE A 27 -15.44 -4.34 3.92
N LEU A 28 -16.65 -4.56 4.42
CA LEU A 28 -17.53 -5.63 3.92
C LEU A 28 -17.91 -5.40 2.45
N LEU A 29 -18.25 -4.18 2.08
CA LEU A 29 -18.58 -3.82 0.70
C LEU A 29 -17.37 -4.03 -0.23
N GLY A 30 -16.20 -3.55 0.18
CA GLY A 30 -14.96 -3.73 -0.57
C GLY A 30 -14.60 -5.19 -0.77
N PHE A 31 -14.69 -5.98 0.29
CA PHE A 31 -14.45 -7.42 0.24
C PHE A 31 -15.37 -8.12 -0.78
N PHE A 32 -16.66 -7.90 -0.67
CA PHE A 32 -17.65 -8.53 -1.56
C PHE A 32 -17.42 -8.16 -3.02
N VAL A 33 -17.24 -6.87 -3.31
CA VAL A 33 -17.06 -6.40 -4.69
C VAL A 33 -15.73 -6.90 -5.26
N ALA A 34 -14.65 -6.91 -4.47
CA ALA A 34 -13.36 -7.43 -4.92
C ALA A 34 -13.40 -8.94 -5.20
N VAL A 35 -14.11 -9.73 -4.39
CA VAL A 35 -14.31 -11.16 -4.65
C VAL A 35 -15.04 -11.38 -5.98
N VAL A 36 -16.10 -10.63 -6.23
CA VAL A 36 -16.84 -10.69 -7.52
C VAL A 36 -15.94 -10.25 -8.67
N MET A 37 -15.19 -9.17 -8.48
CA MET A 37 -14.24 -8.66 -9.49
C MET A 37 -13.19 -9.72 -9.84
N GLY A 38 -12.67 -10.45 -8.85
CA GLY A 38 -11.73 -11.54 -9.07
C GLY A 38 -12.30 -12.67 -9.91
N LEU A 39 -13.54 -13.04 -9.66
CA LEU A 39 -14.24 -14.06 -10.47
C LEU A 39 -14.39 -13.64 -11.95
N ILE A 40 -14.51 -12.35 -12.21
CA ILE A 40 -14.62 -11.79 -13.56
C ILE A 40 -13.24 -11.61 -14.21
N LEU A 41 -12.29 -11.00 -13.50
CA LEU A 41 -10.99 -10.59 -14.06
C LEU A 41 -10.01 -11.75 -14.25
N ILE A 42 -9.96 -12.71 -13.34
CA ILE A 42 -8.97 -13.81 -13.44
C ILE A 42 -9.15 -14.61 -14.73
N PRO A 43 -10.37 -15.02 -15.13
CA PRO A 43 -10.56 -15.68 -16.43
C PRO A 43 -10.15 -14.80 -17.62
N ILE A 44 -10.42 -13.51 -17.56
CA ILE A 44 -10.03 -12.55 -18.62
C ILE A 44 -8.51 -12.47 -18.73
N LEU A 45 -7.81 -12.32 -17.61
CA LEU A 45 -6.34 -12.24 -17.57
C LEU A 45 -5.70 -13.54 -18.09
N LYS A 46 -6.27 -14.70 -17.77
CA LYS A 46 -5.83 -15.99 -18.32
C LYS A 46 -6.01 -16.08 -19.83
N ARG A 47 -7.15 -15.66 -20.34
CA ARG A 47 -7.47 -15.69 -21.79
C ARG A 47 -6.57 -14.76 -22.59
N CYS A 48 -6.21 -13.61 -22.04
CA CYS A 48 -5.28 -12.68 -22.66
C CYS A 48 -3.81 -13.13 -22.56
N LYS A 49 -3.54 -14.31 -21.99
CA LYS A 49 -2.19 -14.85 -21.74
C LYS A 49 -1.30 -13.91 -20.92
N PHE A 50 -1.89 -13.23 -19.95
CA PHE A 50 -1.19 -12.36 -19.02
C PHE A 50 -0.48 -13.18 -17.92
N GLY A 51 0.32 -14.19 -18.33
CA GLY A 51 1.10 -15.02 -17.43
C GLY A 51 2.49 -14.42 -17.15
N GLN A 52 2.97 -14.61 -15.91
CA GLN A 52 4.29 -14.17 -15.52
C GLN A 52 5.35 -15.18 -15.93
N HIS A 53 6.43 -14.72 -16.58
CA HIS A 53 7.64 -15.50 -16.77
C HIS A 53 8.54 -15.40 -15.53
N ILE A 54 8.96 -16.54 -15.02
CA ILE A 54 9.80 -16.60 -13.81
C ILE A 54 11.27 -16.58 -14.22
N SER A 55 12.04 -15.70 -13.56
CA SER A 55 13.49 -15.62 -13.76
C SER A 55 14.18 -16.93 -13.41
N ALA A 56 15.20 -17.32 -14.20
CA ALA A 56 16.01 -18.51 -13.98
C ALA A 56 16.79 -18.50 -12.64
N PHE A 57 16.91 -17.35 -12.01
CA PHE A 57 17.58 -17.19 -10.71
C PHE A 57 16.72 -17.59 -9.51
N VAL A 58 15.42 -17.81 -9.72
CA VAL A 58 14.49 -18.19 -8.67
C VAL A 58 14.39 -19.72 -8.63
N GLY A 59 14.39 -20.28 -7.42
CA GLY A 59 14.47 -21.74 -7.20
C GLY A 59 13.29 -22.52 -7.80
N SER A 60 13.44 -23.86 -7.82
CA SER A 60 12.48 -24.79 -8.43
C SER A 60 11.04 -24.67 -7.88
N GLU A 61 10.87 -24.21 -6.65
CA GLU A 61 9.55 -24.00 -6.04
C GLU A 61 8.73 -22.94 -6.75
N HIS A 62 9.38 -21.91 -7.30
CA HIS A 62 8.72 -20.85 -8.05
C HIS A 62 8.41 -21.20 -9.50
N ARG A 63 9.01 -22.25 -10.05
CA ARG A 63 8.68 -22.77 -11.40
C ARG A 63 7.23 -23.29 -11.48
N ALA A 64 6.70 -23.79 -10.36
CA ALA A 64 5.30 -24.21 -10.27
C ALA A 64 4.31 -23.04 -10.45
N LYS A 65 4.78 -21.80 -10.32
CA LYS A 65 3.99 -20.56 -10.48
C LYS A 65 3.93 -20.06 -11.93
N GLU A 66 4.71 -20.68 -12.82
CA GLU A 66 4.72 -20.31 -14.23
C GLU A 66 3.32 -20.49 -14.83
N GLY A 67 2.86 -19.49 -15.57
CA GLY A 67 1.50 -19.47 -16.14
C GLY A 67 0.42 -18.85 -15.24
N THR A 68 0.73 -18.52 -13.98
CA THR A 68 -0.20 -17.75 -13.13
C THR A 68 -0.34 -16.33 -13.68
N PRO A 69 -1.58 -15.85 -13.93
CA PRO A 69 -1.77 -14.51 -14.48
C PRO A 69 -1.31 -13.42 -13.52
N THR A 70 -0.81 -12.33 -14.07
CA THR A 70 -0.44 -11.12 -13.34
C THR A 70 -1.46 -10.00 -13.54
N MET A 71 -1.18 -8.80 -13.08
CA MET A 71 -2.09 -7.64 -13.10
C MET A 71 -3.31 -7.79 -12.18
N GLY A 72 -3.22 -8.67 -11.22
CA GLY A 72 -4.29 -8.89 -10.22
C GLY A 72 -4.59 -7.68 -9.34
N GLY A 73 -3.71 -6.69 -9.32
CA GLY A 73 -3.96 -5.41 -8.64
C GLY A 73 -5.25 -4.72 -9.10
N LEU A 74 -5.70 -4.96 -10.32
CA LEU A 74 -6.98 -4.45 -10.82
C LEU A 74 -8.17 -4.94 -9.99
N ILE A 75 -8.06 -6.09 -9.34
CA ILE A 75 -9.13 -6.66 -8.49
C ILE A 75 -9.46 -5.76 -7.31
N PHE A 76 -8.48 -5.05 -6.75
CA PHE A 76 -8.72 -4.10 -5.65
C PHE A 76 -8.69 -2.64 -6.11
N ILE A 77 -7.98 -2.29 -7.18
CA ILE A 77 -7.90 -0.92 -7.68
C ILE A 77 -9.23 -0.46 -8.26
N LEU A 78 -9.79 -1.23 -9.18
CA LEU A 78 -11.05 -0.87 -9.85
C LEU A 78 -12.21 -0.72 -8.87
N PRO A 79 -12.49 -1.67 -7.96
CA PRO A 79 -13.55 -1.50 -6.98
C PRO A 79 -13.31 -0.31 -6.06
N THR A 80 -12.09 -0.13 -5.56
CA THR A 80 -11.77 0.97 -4.65
C THR A 80 -12.05 2.33 -5.28
N VAL A 81 -11.59 2.55 -6.51
CA VAL A 81 -11.78 3.82 -7.21
C VAL A 81 -13.24 4.04 -7.56
N LEU A 82 -13.89 3.05 -8.18
CA LEU A 82 -15.28 3.18 -8.64
C LEU A 82 -16.26 3.35 -7.47
N ILE A 83 -16.13 2.55 -6.41
CA ILE A 83 -17.01 2.65 -5.25
C ILE A 83 -16.79 3.97 -4.53
N THR A 84 -15.55 4.43 -4.37
CA THR A 84 -15.25 5.73 -3.76
C THR A 84 -15.95 6.87 -4.51
N ILE A 85 -15.85 6.89 -5.83
CA ILE A 85 -16.50 7.91 -6.66
C ILE A 85 -18.03 7.85 -6.52
N VAL A 86 -18.61 6.64 -6.61
CA VAL A 86 -20.05 6.46 -6.47
C VAL A 86 -20.55 6.92 -5.11
N LEU A 87 -19.88 6.52 -4.03
CA LEU A 87 -20.27 6.91 -2.66
C LEU A 87 -20.08 8.40 -2.41
N ALA A 88 -19.09 9.02 -3.01
CA ALA A 88 -18.88 10.45 -2.94
C ALA A 88 -19.99 11.21 -3.70
N LEU A 89 -20.38 10.75 -4.88
CA LEU A 89 -21.50 11.31 -5.65
C LEU A 89 -22.85 11.17 -4.91
N CYS A 90 -23.04 10.07 -4.18
CA CYS A 90 -24.22 9.83 -3.34
C CYS A 90 -24.19 10.60 -2.02
N GLY A 91 -23.13 11.33 -1.70
CA GLY A 91 -22.98 12.06 -0.44
C GLY A 91 -22.62 11.20 0.78
N TYR A 92 -22.34 9.92 0.61
CA TYR A 92 -21.94 9.02 1.71
C TYR A 92 -20.52 9.31 2.21
N ILE A 93 -19.63 9.70 1.30
CA ILE A 93 -18.27 10.18 1.57
C ILE A 93 -18.19 11.64 1.10
N ASN A 94 -17.60 12.52 1.93
CA ASN A 94 -17.34 13.89 1.51
C ASN A 94 -16.25 13.92 0.44
N PHE A 95 -16.54 14.60 -0.67
CA PHE A 95 -15.60 14.74 -1.79
C PHE A 95 -14.64 15.89 -1.53
N THR A 96 -13.67 15.69 -0.67
CA THR A 96 -12.67 16.68 -0.29
C THR A 96 -11.54 16.74 -1.32
N ASN A 97 -10.74 17.82 -1.27
CA ASN A 97 -9.54 17.94 -2.09
C ASN A 97 -8.52 16.82 -1.76
N ASP A 98 -8.41 16.43 -0.47
CA ASP A 98 -7.53 15.36 -0.04
C ASP A 98 -7.95 14.03 -0.67
N LEU A 99 -9.24 13.74 -0.76
CA LEU A 99 -9.73 12.52 -1.42
C LEU A 99 -9.38 12.52 -2.92
N TRP A 100 -9.50 13.66 -3.60
CA TRP A 100 -9.06 13.80 -4.99
C TRP A 100 -7.57 13.51 -5.15
N ILE A 101 -6.74 14.07 -4.28
CA ILE A 101 -5.28 13.87 -4.31
C ILE A 101 -4.94 12.39 -4.14
N VAL A 102 -5.60 11.72 -3.20
CA VAL A 102 -5.44 10.28 -2.97
C VAL A 102 -5.83 9.47 -4.20
N LEU A 103 -6.99 9.75 -4.79
CA LEU A 103 -7.45 9.04 -5.99
C LEU A 103 -6.52 9.24 -7.19
N ILE A 104 -6.08 10.47 -7.43
CA ILE A 104 -5.14 10.78 -8.51
C ILE A 104 -3.82 10.05 -8.32
N THR A 105 -3.29 10.03 -7.11
CA THR A 105 -2.05 9.33 -6.77
C THR A 105 -2.19 7.82 -6.95
N PHE A 106 -3.27 7.26 -6.44
CA PHE A 106 -3.56 5.83 -6.56
C PHE A 106 -3.64 5.38 -8.01
N VAL A 107 -4.44 6.06 -8.81
CA VAL A 107 -4.61 5.77 -10.23
C VAL A 107 -3.31 6.04 -11.01
N GLY A 108 -2.60 7.12 -10.69
CA GLY A 108 -1.34 7.47 -11.35
C GLY A 108 -0.28 6.39 -11.19
N TYR A 109 -0.05 5.92 -9.99
CA TYR A 109 0.89 4.81 -9.74
C TYR A 109 0.39 3.49 -10.31
N ALA A 110 -0.91 3.23 -10.26
CA ALA A 110 -1.51 2.07 -10.90
C ALA A 110 -1.27 2.05 -12.42
N LEU A 111 -1.38 3.19 -13.08
CA LEU A 111 -1.12 3.31 -14.53
C LEU A 111 0.35 3.03 -14.88
N ILE A 112 1.29 3.50 -14.07
CA ILE A 112 2.71 3.18 -14.28
C ILE A 112 2.94 1.68 -14.21
N GLY A 113 2.43 1.03 -13.17
CA GLY A 113 2.51 -0.41 -13.01
C GLY A 113 1.80 -1.19 -14.10
N PHE A 114 0.63 -0.70 -14.52
CA PHE A 114 -0.14 -1.29 -15.62
C PHE A 114 0.64 -1.28 -16.93
N VAL A 115 1.23 -0.15 -17.29
CA VAL A 115 2.04 -0.03 -18.50
C VAL A 115 3.25 -0.96 -18.43
N ASP A 116 3.93 -1.01 -17.30
CA ASP A 116 5.07 -1.91 -17.09
C ASP A 116 4.68 -3.38 -17.26
N ASP A 117 3.62 -3.82 -16.60
CA ASP A 117 3.10 -5.19 -16.71
C ASP A 117 2.63 -5.52 -18.13
N PHE A 118 1.92 -4.61 -18.77
CA PHE A 118 1.45 -4.77 -20.14
C PHE A 118 2.60 -4.93 -21.14
N LEU A 119 3.66 -4.13 -21.00
CA LEU A 119 4.85 -4.23 -21.86
C LEU A 119 5.58 -5.56 -21.66
N LYS A 120 5.69 -6.04 -20.42
CA LYS A 120 6.28 -7.37 -20.13
C LYS A 120 5.51 -8.48 -20.85
N ILE A 121 4.20 -8.43 -20.80
CA ILE A 121 3.33 -9.42 -21.44
C ILE A 121 3.44 -9.35 -22.96
N LYS A 122 3.35 -8.15 -23.53
CA LYS A 122 3.43 -7.93 -24.99
C LYS A 122 4.77 -8.38 -25.57
N LYS A 123 5.87 -8.15 -24.85
CA LYS A 123 7.21 -8.54 -25.27
C LYS A 123 7.54 -10.00 -24.99
N GLY A 124 6.75 -10.69 -24.13
CA GLY A 124 7.06 -12.03 -23.64
C GLY A 124 8.35 -12.08 -22.83
N GLN A 125 8.73 -11.01 -22.17
CA GLN A 125 9.96 -10.83 -21.43
C GLN A 125 9.66 -10.35 -20.00
N ASN A 126 10.66 -10.47 -19.11
CA ASN A 126 10.55 -9.95 -17.74
C ASN A 126 10.83 -8.44 -17.63
N GLU A 127 11.21 -7.80 -18.73
CA GLU A 127 11.50 -6.38 -18.77
C GLU A 127 10.40 -5.61 -19.52
N GLY A 128 9.72 -4.73 -18.81
CA GLY A 128 8.74 -3.78 -19.35
C GLY A 128 9.38 -2.42 -19.59
N LEU A 129 9.07 -1.47 -18.69
CA LEU A 129 9.77 -0.20 -18.62
C LEU A 129 11.19 -0.40 -18.07
N THR A 130 12.14 0.43 -18.53
CA THR A 130 13.44 0.47 -17.88
C THR A 130 13.31 1.06 -16.47
N ASP A 131 14.25 0.75 -15.57
CA ASP A 131 14.24 1.29 -14.20
C ASP A 131 14.21 2.82 -14.20
N LEU A 132 14.96 3.43 -15.12
CA LEU A 132 14.99 4.89 -15.27
C LEU A 132 13.65 5.45 -15.74
N GLN A 133 12.99 4.82 -16.72
CA GLN A 133 11.68 5.22 -17.20
C GLN A 133 10.63 5.09 -16.07
N LYS A 134 10.64 3.98 -15.34
CA LYS A 134 9.75 3.77 -14.21
C LYS A 134 9.95 4.84 -13.14
N LEU A 135 11.19 5.13 -12.78
CA LEU A 135 11.53 6.17 -11.81
C LEU A 135 11.08 7.56 -12.30
N ALA A 136 11.27 7.89 -13.58
CA ALA A 136 10.84 9.15 -14.16
C ALA A 136 9.31 9.33 -14.07
N PHE A 137 8.53 8.31 -14.39
CA PHE A 137 7.08 8.36 -14.27
C PHE A 137 6.63 8.45 -12.80
N GLN A 138 7.27 7.74 -11.89
CA GLN A 138 7.02 7.86 -10.45
C GLN A 138 7.29 9.28 -9.96
N LEU A 139 8.36 9.91 -10.45
CA LEU A 139 8.69 11.28 -10.12
C LEU A 139 7.63 12.26 -10.63
N VAL A 140 7.11 12.07 -11.84
CA VAL A 140 6.04 12.90 -12.41
C VAL A 140 4.79 12.86 -11.53
N ILE A 141 4.36 11.67 -11.10
CA ILE A 141 3.19 11.54 -10.21
C ILE A 141 3.48 12.17 -8.83
N ALA A 142 4.68 11.99 -8.29
CA ALA A 142 5.07 12.59 -7.02
C ALA A 142 5.09 14.12 -7.09
N LEU A 143 5.58 14.69 -8.20
CA LEU A 143 5.55 16.14 -8.44
C LEU A 143 4.10 16.65 -8.58
N LEU A 144 3.23 15.91 -9.25
CA LEU A 144 1.81 16.24 -9.34
C LEU A 144 1.17 16.22 -7.96
N PHE A 145 1.46 15.21 -7.14
CA PHE A 145 1.00 15.16 -5.76
C PHE A 145 1.46 16.39 -4.97
N PHE A 146 2.73 16.73 -5.04
CA PHE A 146 3.30 17.89 -4.36
C PHE A 146 2.63 19.20 -4.78
N PHE A 147 2.44 19.39 -6.08
CA PHE A 147 1.75 20.57 -6.62
C PHE A 147 0.32 20.68 -6.07
N LEU A 148 -0.45 19.61 -6.12
CA LEU A 148 -1.82 19.58 -5.61
C LEU A 148 -1.88 19.76 -4.09
N TYR A 149 -0.94 19.16 -3.37
CA TYR A 149 -0.80 19.29 -1.92
C TYR A 149 -0.54 20.74 -1.52
N MET A 150 0.40 21.41 -2.16
CA MET A 150 0.75 22.80 -1.89
C MET A 150 -0.38 23.75 -2.29
N ARG A 151 -1.03 23.50 -3.44
CA ARG A 151 -2.18 24.29 -3.88
C ARG A 151 -3.37 24.21 -2.91
N ASN A 152 -3.51 23.09 -2.23
CA ASN A 152 -4.55 22.88 -1.20
C ASN A 152 -4.13 23.39 0.19
N GLY A 153 -3.07 24.15 0.31
CA GLY A 153 -2.59 24.70 1.56
C GLY A 153 -1.91 23.68 2.48
N GLY A 154 -1.26 22.66 1.91
CA GLY A 154 -0.58 21.62 2.66
C GLY A 154 0.53 22.17 3.56
N GLN A 155 0.65 21.63 4.75
CA GLN A 155 1.69 22.01 5.71
C GLN A 155 3.04 21.45 5.31
N THR A 156 4.10 22.26 5.43
CA THR A 156 5.48 21.91 5.11
C THR A 156 6.31 21.60 6.35
N SER A 157 5.67 21.32 7.46
CA SER A 157 6.30 20.98 8.71
C SER A 157 6.21 19.49 9.05
N LEU A 158 7.26 18.95 9.65
CA LEU A 158 7.29 17.62 10.21
C LEU A 158 7.15 17.73 11.72
N THR A 159 6.12 17.12 12.29
CA THR A 159 5.84 17.15 13.73
C THR A 159 5.84 15.73 14.29
N ILE A 160 6.60 15.52 15.38
CA ILE A 160 6.57 14.31 16.18
C ILE A 160 6.16 14.72 17.59
N GLY A 161 4.85 14.66 17.86
CA GLY A 161 4.29 15.17 19.12
C GLY A 161 4.79 14.45 20.36
N THR A 162 5.01 13.13 20.28
CA THR A 162 5.55 12.32 21.39
C THR A 162 6.95 12.74 21.83
N LEU A 163 7.76 13.24 20.89
CA LEU A 163 9.13 13.70 21.16
C LEU A 163 9.24 15.23 21.28
N GLY A 164 8.13 15.95 21.10
CA GLY A 164 8.13 17.42 21.10
C GLY A 164 8.92 18.03 19.93
N ILE A 165 9.14 17.27 18.86
CA ILE A 165 9.91 17.72 17.71
C ILE A 165 8.95 18.37 16.70
N HIS A 166 9.27 19.61 16.32
CA HIS A 166 8.61 20.33 15.24
C HIS A 166 9.67 20.94 14.34
N ILE A 167 9.70 20.52 13.09
CA ILE A 167 10.70 20.95 12.10
C ILE A 167 9.94 21.59 10.93
N GLU A 168 10.11 22.89 10.74
CA GLU A 168 9.66 23.55 9.51
C GLU A 168 10.66 23.26 8.40
N MET A 169 10.22 22.60 7.34
CA MET A 169 11.08 22.13 6.26
C MET A 169 11.02 23.01 5.02
N ASP A 170 9.98 23.86 4.89
CA ASP A 170 9.73 24.70 3.73
C ASP A 170 9.85 23.91 2.40
N TRP A 171 10.73 24.34 1.50
CA TRP A 171 10.98 23.66 0.22
C TRP A 171 11.55 22.24 0.36
N PHE A 172 12.29 21.95 1.45
CA PHE A 172 12.80 20.60 1.71
C PHE A 172 11.68 19.59 1.95
N TYR A 173 10.52 20.02 2.40
CA TYR A 173 9.36 19.14 2.54
C TYR A 173 8.93 18.55 1.20
N GLY A 174 9.06 19.30 0.10
CA GLY A 174 8.83 18.78 -1.24
C GLY A 174 9.74 17.62 -1.60
N ILE A 175 11.04 17.74 -1.31
CA ILE A 175 12.00 16.65 -1.52
C ILE A 175 11.64 15.45 -0.66
N PHE A 176 11.25 15.68 0.57
CA PHE A 176 10.80 14.66 1.52
C PHE A 176 9.54 13.92 1.01
N ILE A 177 8.55 14.64 0.48
CA ILE A 177 7.37 14.05 -0.16
C ILE A 177 7.76 13.16 -1.34
N LEU A 178 8.63 13.65 -2.24
CA LEU A 178 9.09 12.88 -3.40
C LEU A 178 9.76 11.59 -2.96
N PHE A 179 10.63 11.67 -1.95
CA PHE A 179 11.32 10.52 -1.38
C PHE A 179 10.35 9.49 -0.79
N ILE A 180 9.38 9.93 0.00
CA ILE A 180 8.40 9.02 0.63
C ILE A 180 7.53 8.34 -0.41
N LEU A 181 6.99 9.07 -1.38
CA LEU A 181 6.12 8.53 -2.41
C LEU A 181 6.84 7.50 -3.29
N ILE A 182 8.00 7.85 -3.81
CA ILE A 182 8.78 6.96 -4.65
C ILE A 182 9.33 5.78 -3.83
N GLY A 183 9.82 6.05 -2.62
CA GLY A 183 10.35 5.05 -1.72
C GLY A 183 9.29 4.01 -1.32
N ALA A 184 8.12 4.44 -0.90
CA ALA A 184 7.02 3.55 -0.51
C ALA A 184 6.51 2.73 -1.70
N SER A 185 6.35 3.36 -2.86
CA SER A 185 5.94 2.69 -4.10
C SER A 185 6.89 1.53 -4.45
N ASN A 186 8.19 1.78 -4.43
CA ASN A 186 9.19 0.75 -4.69
C ASN A 186 9.32 -0.27 -3.56
N ALA A 187 9.15 0.14 -2.30
CA ALA A 187 9.24 -0.77 -1.15
C ALA A 187 8.14 -1.86 -1.20
N VAL A 188 6.92 -1.49 -1.52
CA VAL A 188 5.84 -2.47 -1.70
C VAL A 188 6.12 -3.37 -2.90
N ASN A 189 6.62 -2.81 -3.99
CA ASN A 189 7.00 -3.57 -5.18
C ASN A 189 8.09 -4.61 -4.88
N ILE A 190 9.13 -4.24 -4.15
CA ILE A 190 10.20 -5.14 -3.71
C ILE A 190 9.66 -6.26 -2.81
N THR A 191 8.70 -5.96 -1.95
CA THR A 191 8.11 -6.93 -1.01
C THR A 191 7.17 -7.93 -1.69
N ASP A 192 6.67 -7.61 -2.89
CA ASP A 192 5.74 -8.46 -3.65
C ASP A 192 6.48 -9.64 -4.33
N GLY A 193 7.09 -10.51 -3.54
CA GLY A 193 7.84 -11.67 -4.02
C GLY A 193 7.28 -13.02 -3.59
N LEU A 194 6.35 -13.07 -2.65
CA LEU A 194 5.70 -14.29 -2.15
C LEU A 194 4.18 -14.14 -2.20
N ASP A 195 3.49 -15.28 -2.36
CA ASP A 195 2.03 -15.32 -2.41
C ASP A 195 1.41 -14.77 -1.13
N GLY A 196 0.59 -13.73 -1.28
CA GLY A 196 -0.12 -13.08 -0.19
C GLY A 196 0.71 -12.11 0.65
N LEU A 197 2.03 -12.05 0.49
CA LEU A 197 2.91 -11.26 1.37
C LEU A 197 2.60 -9.75 1.29
N ALA A 198 2.74 -9.15 0.13
CA ALA A 198 2.54 -7.71 -0.03
C ALA A 198 1.08 -7.29 0.19
N GLY A 199 0.13 -8.05 -0.33
CA GLY A 199 -1.30 -7.78 -0.17
C GLY A 199 -1.76 -7.84 1.30
N GLY A 200 -1.31 -8.83 2.04
CA GLY A 200 -1.64 -8.98 3.46
C GLY A 200 -0.99 -7.92 4.34
N LEU A 201 0.30 -7.64 4.14
CA LEU A 201 1.00 -6.57 4.85
C LEU A 201 0.39 -5.19 4.56
N ALA A 202 0.01 -4.95 3.30
CA ALA A 202 -0.68 -3.72 2.92
C ALA A 202 -2.04 -3.60 3.61
N ALA A 203 -2.84 -4.66 3.66
CA ALA A 203 -4.12 -4.67 4.36
C ALA A 203 -3.95 -4.31 5.85
N ILE A 204 -2.95 -4.86 6.51
CA ILE A 204 -2.61 -4.55 7.91
C ILE A 204 -2.23 -3.07 8.06
N ALA A 205 -1.35 -2.56 7.21
CA ALA A 205 -0.90 -1.18 7.24
C ALA A 205 -2.04 -0.19 6.97
N PHE A 206 -2.89 -0.46 6.00
CA PHE A 206 -4.06 0.38 5.71
C PHE A 206 -5.11 0.32 6.81
N LEU A 207 -5.30 -0.82 7.46
CA LEU A 207 -6.17 -0.89 8.62
C LEU A 207 -5.70 0.07 9.73
N ALA A 208 -4.39 0.09 9.99
CA ALA A 208 -3.80 1.02 10.95
C ALA A 208 -3.98 2.49 10.51
N TYR A 209 -3.71 2.82 9.26
CA TYR A 209 -3.89 4.19 8.76
C TYR A 209 -5.35 4.61 8.68
N GLY A 210 -6.26 3.69 8.40
CA GLY A 210 -7.69 3.97 8.45
C GLY A 210 -8.14 4.40 9.85
N LEU A 211 -7.69 3.71 10.88
CA LEU A 211 -7.95 4.06 12.28
C LEU A 211 -7.30 5.40 12.64
N ILE A 212 -6.06 5.63 12.25
CA ILE A 212 -5.36 6.90 12.48
C ILE A 212 -6.09 8.04 11.79
N ALA A 213 -6.47 7.88 10.53
CA ALA A 213 -7.19 8.90 9.76
C ALA A 213 -8.52 9.29 10.41
N LEU A 214 -9.30 8.33 10.88
CA LEU A 214 -10.53 8.60 11.63
C LEU A 214 -10.24 9.37 12.92
N PHE A 215 -9.21 8.96 13.64
CA PHE A 215 -8.87 9.54 14.94
C PHE A 215 -8.39 10.99 14.81
N VAL A 216 -7.63 11.31 13.76
CA VAL A 216 -7.15 12.67 13.50
C VAL A 216 -8.17 13.58 12.76
N GLY A 217 -9.36 13.05 12.50
CA GLY A 217 -10.46 13.83 11.93
C GLY A 217 -10.58 13.83 10.40
N HIS A 218 -9.83 12.98 9.71
CA HIS A 218 -9.92 12.76 8.26
C HIS A 218 -10.86 11.61 7.94
N GLN A 219 -12.16 11.79 8.15
CA GLN A 219 -13.16 10.74 7.95
C GLN A 219 -13.22 10.27 6.49
N ASP A 220 -13.07 11.14 5.53
CA ASP A 220 -13.04 10.85 4.09
C ASP A 220 -11.89 9.87 3.73
N LEU A 221 -10.68 10.18 4.18
CA LEU A 221 -9.52 9.33 3.99
C LEU A 221 -9.64 8.00 4.74
N GLY A 222 -10.20 8.04 5.94
CA GLY A 222 -10.45 6.84 6.73
C GLY A 222 -11.39 5.87 6.01
N LEU A 223 -12.51 6.35 5.51
CA LEU A 223 -13.49 5.53 4.78
C LEU A 223 -12.91 4.97 3.48
N PHE A 224 -12.19 5.78 2.71
CA PHE A 224 -11.45 5.32 1.54
C PHE A 224 -10.49 4.17 1.91
N THR A 225 -9.72 4.36 2.97
CA THR A 225 -8.72 3.39 3.41
C THR A 225 -9.35 2.08 3.85
N PHE A 226 -10.45 2.11 4.58
CA PHE A 226 -11.18 0.90 4.96
C PHE A 226 -11.80 0.19 3.77
N LEU A 227 -12.29 0.92 2.78
CA LEU A 227 -12.74 0.32 1.53
C LEU A 227 -11.59 -0.44 0.84
N LEU A 228 -10.41 0.16 0.77
CA LEU A 228 -9.22 -0.47 0.22
C LEU A 228 -8.82 -1.72 1.02
N VAL A 229 -8.89 -1.68 2.35
CA VAL A 229 -8.67 -2.87 3.20
C VAL A 229 -9.60 -4.00 2.81
N GLY A 230 -10.88 -3.72 2.67
CA GLY A 230 -11.87 -4.72 2.24
C GLY A 230 -11.53 -5.30 0.87
N CYS A 231 -11.20 -4.45 -0.09
CA CYS A 231 -10.82 -4.90 -1.43
C CYS A 231 -9.53 -5.75 -1.42
N LEU A 232 -8.56 -5.41 -0.58
CA LEU A 232 -7.34 -6.22 -0.40
C LEU A 232 -7.65 -7.58 0.22
N LEU A 233 -8.54 -7.65 1.20
CA LEU A 233 -8.98 -8.93 1.78
C LEU A 233 -9.65 -9.81 0.72
N GLY A 234 -10.48 -9.23 -0.14
CA GLY A 234 -11.07 -9.93 -1.28
C GLY A 234 -10.03 -10.42 -2.29
N PHE A 235 -9.05 -9.59 -2.59
CA PHE A 235 -7.91 -9.96 -3.44
C PHE A 235 -7.11 -11.13 -2.86
N LEU A 236 -6.89 -11.15 -1.54
CA LEU A 236 -6.15 -12.21 -0.85
C LEU A 236 -6.81 -13.59 -0.98
N ILE A 237 -8.12 -13.67 -1.20
CA ILE A 237 -8.80 -14.95 -1.49
C ILE A 237 -8.16 -15.64 -2.69
N TYR A 238 -7.69 -14.87 -3.67
CA TYR A 238 -7.07 -15.37 -4.90
C TYR A 238 -5.55 -15.35 -4.87
N ASN A 239 -4.94 -14.43 -4.11
CA ASN A 239 -3.50 -14.21 -4.09
C ASN A 239 -2.77 -14.98 -3.00
N SER A 240 -3.45 -15.43 -1.94
CA SER A 240 -2.85 -16.27 -0.91
C SER A 240 -2.37 -17.60 -1.48
N TYR A 241 -1.33 -18.17 -0.87
CA TYR A 241 -0.74 -19.43 -1.33
C TYR A 241 -1.75 -20.60 -1.37
N PRO A 242 -1.83 -21.37 -2.46
CA PRO A 242 -1.19 -21.15 -3.76
C PRO A 242 -1.93 -20.09 -4.60
N ALA A 243 -1.24 -19.05 -5.04
CA ALA A 243 -1.83 -17.91 -5.72
C ALA A 243 -2.44 -18.29 -7.08
N LYS A 244 -3.66 -17.82 -7.31
CA LYS A 244 -4.37 -17.92 -8.59
C LYS A 244 -4.13 -16.72 -9.50
N VAL A 245 -3.62 -15.62 -8.92
CA VAL A 245 -3.28 -14.39 -9.61
C VAL A 245 -2.19 -13.68 -8.83
N PHE A 246 -1.26 -13.04 -9.53
CA PHE A 246 -0.26 -12.16 -8.93
C PHE A 246 -0.71 -10.72 -9.01
N MET A 247 -0.30 -9.93 -8.01
CA MET A 247 -0.63 -8.51 -7.93
C MET A 247 -0.11 -7.73 -9.13
N GLY A 248 1.13 -8.00 -9.52
CA GLY A 248 1.85 -7.26 -10.55
C GLY A 248 2.30 -5.88 -10.06
N ASP A 249 3.08 -5.20 -10.88
CA ASP A 249 3.50 -3.82 -10.62
C ASP A 249 2.30 -2.87 -10.60
N THR A 250 1.23 -3.22 -11.34
CA THR A 250 -0.07 -2.51 -11.31
C THR A 250 -0.55 -2.30 -9.88
N GLY A 251 -0.55 -3.34 -9.08
CA GLY A 251 -1.02 -3.27 -7.69
C GLY A 251 0.02 -2.75 -6.73
N SER A 252 1.24 -3.25 -6.80
CA SER A 252 2.28 -2.93 -5.80
C SER A 252 2.71 -1.47 -5.81
N LEU A 253 2.89 -0.86 -6.99
CA LEU A 253 3.23 0.56 -7.10
C LEU A 253 2.08 1.43 -6.59
N ALA A 254 0.86 1.09 -6.92
CA ALA A 254 -0.34 1.81 -6.47
C ALA A 254 -0.49 1.77 -4.95
N LEU A 255 -0.33 0.61 -4.32
CA LEU A 255 -0.44 0.45 -2.87
C LEU A 255 0.62 1.27 -2.13
N GLY A 256 1.86 1.21 -2.57
CA GLY A 256 2.94 1.99 -1.95
C GLY A 256 2.71 3.49 -2.09
N GLY A 257 2.34 3.95 -3.29
CA GLY A 257 2.05 5.36 -3.55
C GLY A 257 0.90 5.90 -2.72
N VAL A 258 -0.21 5.18 -2.65
CA VAL A 258 -1.38 5.62 -1.87
C VAL A 258 -1.14 5.55 -0.36
N MET A 259 -0.35 4.60 0.10
CA MET A 259 0.04 4.51 1.51
C MET A 259 0.83 5.75 1.94
N ALA A 260 1.81 6.15 1.14
CA ALA A 260 2.58 7.37 1.35
C ALA A 260 1.68 8.61 1.30
N ALA A 261 0.77 8.69 0.33
CA ALA A 261 -0.18 9.80 0.20
C ALA A 261 -1.04 9.97 1.45
N ILE A 262 -1.59 8.88 1.98
CA ILE A 262 -2.40 8.90 3.21
C ILE A 262 -1.55 9.34 4.40
N ALA A 263 -0.33 8.84 4.52
CA ALA A 263 0.59 9.22 5.60
C ALA A 263 0.90 10.73 5.57
N ILE A 264 1.16 11.29 4.40
CA ILE A 264 1.45 12.72 4.22
C ILE A 264 0.21 13.57 4.52
N LEU A 265 -0.95 13.21 3.98
CA LEU A 265 -2.19 13.97 4.14
C LEU A 265 -2.74 13.93 5.57
N THR A 266 -2.46 12.88 6.32
CA THR A 266 -2.80 12.78 7.74
C THR A 266 -1.72 13.36 8.65
N HIS A 267 -0.63 13.87 8.09
CA HIS A 267 0.55 14.36 8.83
C HIS A 267 1.16 13.33 9.78
N ARG A 268 1.16 12.08 9.33
CA ARG A 268 1.71 10.93 10.07
C ARG A 268 2.80 10.22 9.25
N GLU A 269 3.72 11.00 8.71
CA GLU A 269 4.80 10.54 7.82
C GLU A 269 5.78 9.61 8.56
N ILE A 270 6.18 9.98 9.76
CA ILE A 270 7.11 9.18 10.57
C ILE A 270 6.45 7.89 11.07
N THR A 271 5.15 7.93 11.32
CA THR A 271 4.36 6.75 11.66
C THR A 271 4.42 5.67 10.58
N LEU A 272 4.62 6.07 9.31
CA LEU A 272 4.79 5.15 8.20
C LEU A 272 5.97 4.18 8.41
N LEU A 273 7.08 4.67 9.00
CA LEU A 273 8.24 3.82 9.32
C LEU A 273 7.89 2.71 10.31
N VAL A 274 6.92 2.91 11.17
CA VAL A 274 6.45 1.92 12.15
C VAL A 274 5.35 1.04 11.56
N VAL A 275 4.32 1.63 10.98
CA VAL A 275 3.17 0.91 10.39
C VAL A 275 3.60 0.05 9.20
N ALA A 276 4.47 0.55 8.36
CA ALA A 276 5.00 -0.13 7.19
C ALA A 276 6.42 -0.69 7.40
N SER A 277 6.78 -1.00 8.64
CA SER A 277 8.14 -1.42 9.00
C SER A 277 8.65 -2.60 8.19
N VAL A 278 7.81 -3.59 7.89
CA VAL A 278 8.23 -4.77 7.13
C VAL A 278 8.64 -4.37 5.71
N PHE A 279 7.90 -3.49 5.06
CA PHE A 279 8.27 -2.94 3.75
C PHE A 279 9.59 -2.17 3.82
N VAL A 280 9.78 -1.40 4.87
CA VAL A 280 11.02 -0.64 5.12
C VAL A 280 12.20 -1.59 5.33
N ILE A 281 12.05 -2.61 6.17
CA ILE A 281 13.10 -3.59 6.47
C ILE A 281 13.46 -4.38 5.21
N GLU A 282 12.49 -4.80 4.42
CA GLU A 282 12.72 -5.48 3.13
C GLU A 282 13.56 -4.61 2.19
N THR A 283 13.19 -3.34 2.05
CA THR A 283 13.91 -2.37 1.21
C THR A 283 15.31 -2.09 1.73
N LEU A 284 15.46 -1.88 3.04
CA LEU A 284 16.77 -1.67 3.67
C LEU A 284 17.67 -2.89 3.51
N SER A 285 17.13 -4.10 3.54
CA SER A 285 17.92 -5.32 3.31
C SER A 285 18.56 -5.32 1.91
N VAL A 286 17.83 -4.86 0.90
CA VAL A 286 18.36 -4.71 -0.47
C VAL A 286 19.47 -3.67 -0.53
N ILE A 287 19.24 -2.49 0.06
CA ILE A 287 20.21 -1.40 0.08
C ILE A 287 21.49 -1.83 0.81
N LEU A 288 21.34 -2.44 1.97
CA LEU A 288 22.47 -2.96 2.76
C LEU A 288 23.25 -4.04 2.02
N GLN A 289 22.57 -4.95 1.32
CA GLN A 289 23.21 -5.98 0.51
C GLN A 289 24.06 -5.38 -0.60
N VAL A 290 23.52 -4.41 -1.34
CA VAL A 290 24.25 -3.76 -2.42
C VAL A 290 25.48 -3.01 -1.87
N PHE A 291 25.30 -2.25 -0.78
CA PHE A 291 26.39 -1.55 -0.11
C PHE A 291 27.48 -2.52 0.38
N TRP A 292 27.09 -3.62 1.02
CA TRP A 292 28.01 -4.61 1.56
C TRP A 292 28.81 -5.29 0.47
N LEU A 293 28.17 -5.66 -0.64
CA LEU A 293 28.83 -6.22 -1.82
C LEU A 293 29.83 -5.24 -2.42
N PHE A 294 29.48 -3.95 -2.47
CA PHE A 294 30.37 -2.92 -3.02
C PHE A 294 31.60 -2.70 -2.16
N VAL A 295 31.44 -2.59 -0.84
CA VAL A 295 32.52 -2.26 0.09
C VAL A 295 33.36 -3.50 0.44
N PHE A 296 32.73 -4.61 0.80
CA PHE A 296 33.39 -5.79 1.35
C PHE A 296 33.54 -6.93 0.35
N LYS A 297 33.00 -6.81 -0.86
CA LYS A 297 33.05 -7.83 -1.92
C LYS A 297 32.51 -9.20 -1.50
N ARG A 298 31.63 -9.23 -0.53
CA ARG A 298 30.94 -10.44 -0.04
C ARG A 298 29.50 -10.15 0.31
N LYS A 299 28.65 -11.18 0.30
CA LYS A 299 27.25 -11.06 0.64
C LYS A 299 27.07 -10.87 2.15
N LEU A 300 26.15 -10.00 2.55
CA LEU A 300 25.64 -9.87 3.92
C LEU A 300 24.53 -10.88 4.19
N PHE A 301 23.57 -10.96 3.29
CA PHE A 301 22.47 -11.92 3.31
C PHE A 301 22.64 -12.95 2.19
N LEU A 302 22.09 -14.14 2.35
CA LEU A 302 22.12 -15.18 1.31
C LEU A 302 21.47 -14.71 0.02
N MET A 303 20.36 -14.00 0.15
CA MET A 303 19.64 -13.32 -0.93
C MET A 303 18.82 -12.19 -0.36
N THR A 304 18.54 -11.16 -1.13
CA THR A 304 17.62 -10.07 -0.74
C THR A 304 16.54 -9.88 -1.81
N PRO A 305 15.35 -9.37 -1.45
CA PRO A 305 14.88 -8.97 -0.09
C PRO A 305 14.88 -10.09 0.95
N LEU A 306 14.70 -9.75 2.23
CA LEU A 306 14.82 -10.70 3.35
C LEU A 306 13.95 -11.96 3.23
N HIS A 307 12.78 -11.89 2.62
CA HIS A 307 11.94 -13.08 2.42
C HIS A 307 12.66 -14.15 1.59
N HIS A 308 13.49 -13.79 0.62
CA HIS A 308 14.33 -14.74 -0.12
C HIS A 308 15.47 -15.29 0.72
N HIS A 309 16.00 -14.51 1.69
CA HIS A 309 16.99 -15.02 2.64
C HIS A 309 16.43 -16.21 3.45
N PHE A 310 15.20 -16.07 3.95
CA PHE A 310 14.51 -17.13 4.68
C PHE A 310 14.22 -18.36 3.79
N GLU A 311 13.87 -18.15 2.52
CA GLU A 311 13.72 -19.24 1.57
C GLU A 311 15.03 -20.01 1.38
N LYS A 312 16.16 -19.29 1.28
CA LYS A 312 17.51 -19.91 1.17
C LYS A 312 17.93 -20.66 2.44
N LEU A 313 17.37 -20.31 3.58
CA LEU A 313 17.53 -21.04 4.84
C LEU A 313 16.66 -22.31 4.92
N GLY A 314 15.80 -22.55 3.93
CA GLY A 314 14.93 -23.72 3.87
C GLY A 314 13.52 -23.52 4.47
N TRP A 315 13.14 -22.29 4.76
CA TRP A 315 11.79 -21.99 5.25
C TRP A 315 10.76 -22.16 4.13
N LYS A 316 9.59 -22.67 4.49
CA LYS A 316 8.44 -22.71 3.57
C LYS A 316 7.89 -21.30 3.35
N GLU A 317 7.46 -21.03 2.13
CA GLU A 317 6.84 -19.74 1.76
C GLU A 317 5.73 -19.32 2.73
N THR A 318 4.82 -20.22 3.05
CA THR A 318 3.71 -19.97 3.98
C THR A 318 4.17 -19.61 5.39
N ASP A 319 5.27 -20.19 5.87
CA ASP A 319 5.80 -19.89 7.21
C ASP A 319 6.47 -18.51 7.24
N ILE A 320 7.14 -18.12 6.16
CA ILE A 320 7.73 -16.78 6.00
C ILE A 320 6.62 -15.73 6.02
N VAL A 321 5.56 -15.94 5.24
CA VAL A 321 4.42 -15.01 5.16
C VAL A 321 3.73 -14.86 6.52
N LYS A 322 3.53 -15.96 7.25
CA LYS A 322 2.96 -15.91 8.61
C LYS A 322 3.83 -15.10 9.57
N LEU A 323 5.15 -15.34 9.56
CA LEU A 323 6.07 -14.59 10.41
C LEU A 323 5.99 -13.09 10.12
N PHE A 324 6.02 -12.73 8.84
CA PHE A 324 5.97 -11.33 8.42
C PHE A 324 4.63 -10.67 8.76
N TYR A 325 3.52 -11.40 8.65
CA TYR A 325 2.20 -10.91 9.09
C TYR A 325 2.17 -10.64 10.60
N VAL A 326 2.72 -11.53 11.41
CA VAL A 326 2.76 -11.34 12.87
C VAL A 326 3.59 -10.11 13.22
N ILE A 327 4.78 -9.98 12.66
CA ILE A 327 5.65 -8.82 12.87
C ILE A 327 4.97 -7.54 12.37
N GLY A 328 4.39 -7.58 11.18
CA GLY A 328 3.68 -6.45 10.59
C GLY A 328 2.49 -6.01 11.43
N LEU A 329 1.70 -6.95 11.95
CA LEU A 329 0.57 -6.66 12.82
C LEU A 329 1.00 -6.00 14.13
N LEU A 330 2.02 -6.52 14.80
CA LEU A 330 2.53 -5.96 16.04
C LEU A 330 3.08 -4.54 15.83
N LEU A 331 3.81 -4.32 14.76
CA LEU A 331 4.35 -3.01 14.42
C LEU A 331 3.26 -2.03 13.97
N ALA A 332 2.22 -2.50 13.28
CA ALA A 332 1.06 -1.68 12.96
C ALA A 332 0.30 -1.25 14.21
N MET A 333 0.14 -2.13 15.19
CA MET A 333 -0.45 -1.78 16.50
C MET A 333 0.38 -0.72 17.23
N ALA A 334 1.70 -0.88 17.25
CA ALA A 334 2.60 0.15 17.78
C ALA A 334 2.48 1.46 17.00
N GLY A 335 2.35 1.39 15.69
CA GLY A 335 2.12 2.54 14.81
C GLY A 335 0.80 3.27 15.09
N ILE A 336 -0.26 2.57 15.42
CA ILE A 336 -1.52 3.17 15.83
C ILE A 336 -1.32 3.98 17.12
N TYR A 337 -0.65 3.39 18.09
CA TYR A 337 -0.33 4.09 19.35
C TYR A 337 0.44 5.37 19.09
N PHE A 338 1.54 5.31 18.35
CA PHE A 338 2.33 6.49 18.00
C PHE A 338 1.56 7.48 17.12
N GLY A 339 0.79 7.01 16.16
CA GLY A 339 0.03 7.85 15.23
C GLY A 339 -1.09 8.65 15.90
N ILE A 340 -1.63 8.14 17.00
CA ILE A 340 -2.63 8.84 17.80
C ILE A 340 -1.98 9.93 18.65
N TRP A 341 -0.80 9.66 19.20
CA TRP A 341 -0.09 10.56 20.13
C TRP A 341 0.93 11.48 19.46
N MET A 342 1.20 11.33 18.17
CA MET A 342 2.12 12.19 17.41
C MET A 342 1.58 13.57 17.11
#